data_c8f0975a596d319e3a7da6e2528064a5
#
_entry.id   c8f0975a596d319e3a7da6e2528064a5
#
_cell.length_a   1.000
_cell.length_b   1.000
_cell.length_c   1.000
_cell.angle_alpha   90.00
_cell.angle_beta   90.00
_cell.angle_gamma   90.00
#
_symmetry.space_group_name_H-M   'P 1'
#
loop_
_entity.id
_entity.type
_entity.pdbx_description
1 polymer ?
#
loop_
_entity_poly.entity_id
_entity_poly.type
_entity_poly.pdbx_seq_one_letter_code
_entity_poly.pdbx_strand_id
1 'polypeptide(L)'
;MILGMLLLFLSSVPGIGLFISMPLLETNTNWSVEELKGADAIVVPSGGYFPDEIRFVSAEHSIRRGDYGVWLQQQTGLPLIFTGGRTYHPQAPAESEVLRRILNLSPEKVWTETKSMNSYEHAVYLEQDFSKRGWGKKIVLVSSAMHMMRLSASFRARGFEVIPVSVHDHVTDFKQDADFWEYIFPSWEGLKIFRRAFYSYAGTFSYLVRGRISVSDLFHSGPSFLAAPISWLDRD
;
A
#
# COMPACT_ATOMS: atom_id res chain seq x y z
N MET A 1 -23.98 28.04 -1.24
CA MET A 1 -24.35 27.28 -0.04
C MET A 1 -24.93 25.90 -0.39
N ILE A 2 -25.98 25.78 -1.18
CA ILE A 2 -26.64 24.51 -1.55
C ILE A 2 -25.66 23.50 -2.20
N LEU A 3 -24.84 23.93 -3.16
CA LEU A 3 -23.85 23.07 -3.82
C LEU A 3 -22.83 22.48 -2.83
N GLY A 4 -22.36 23.28 -1.88
CA GLY A 4 -21.41 22.80 -0.86
C GLY A 4 -22.03 21.76 0.08
N MET A 5 -23.30 21.96 0.46
CA MET A 5 -24.05 20.99 1.27
C MET A 5 -24.27 19.69 0.50
N LEU A 6 -24.62 19.77 -0.80
CA LEU A 6 -24.78 18.60 -1.65
C LEU A 6 -23.48 17.82 -1.81
N LEU A 7 -22.37 18.50 -2.05
CA LEU A 7 -21.05 17.86 -2.16
C LEU A 7 -20.65 17.17 -0.84
N LEU A 8 -20.88 17.82 0.30
CA LEU A 8 -20.63 17.23 1.60
C LEU A 8 -21.50 16.00 1.83
N PHE A 9 -22.80 16.09 1.50
CA PHE A 9 -23.72 14.95 1.60
C PHE A 9 -23.24 13.78 0.74
N LEU A 10 -22.96 14.00 -0.55
CA LEU A 10 -22.52 12.94 -1.47
C LEU A 10 -21.18 12.33 -1.04
N SER A 11 -20.22 13.15 -0.58
CA SER A 11 -18.94 12.65 -0.10
C SER A 11 -19.03 11.87 1.21
N SER A 12 -20.12 12.01 1.97
CA SER A 12 -20.35 11.27 3.20
C SER A 12 -21.08 9.94 3.00
N VAL A 13 -21.55 9.64 1.79
CA VAL A 13 -22.20 8.36 1.45
C VAL A 13 -21.13 7.31 1.15
N PRO A 14 -20.95 6.24 1.96
CA PRO A 14 -19.89 5.26 1.79
C PRO A 14 -19.91 4.58 0.42
N GLY A 15 -21.09 4.24 -0.11
CA GLY A 15 -21.22 3.62 -1.44
C GLY A 15 -20.61 4.46 -2.56
N ILE A 16 -20.74 5.79 -2.49
CA ILE A 16 -20.12 6.72 -3.45
C ILE A 16 -18.61 6.70 -3.30
N GLY A 17 -18.11 6.77 -2.06
CA GLY A 17 -16.68 6.70 -1.77
C GLY A 17 -16.06 5.38 -2.26
N LEU A 18 -16.73 4.25 -2.05
CA LEU A 18 -16.31 2.95 -2.53
C LEU A 18 -16.30 2.87 -4.06
N PHE A 19 -17.34 3.35 -4.72
CA PHE A 19 -17.41 3.39 -6.18
C PHE A 19 -16.24 4.18 -6.78
N ILE A 20 -15.94 5.35 -6.24
CA ILE A 20 -14.80 6.17 -6.65
C ILE A 20 -13.48 5.46 -6.36
N SER A 21 -13.42 4.65 -5.33
CA SER A 21 -12.20 3.90 -4.95
C SER A 21 -11.91 2.70 -5.86
N MET A 22 -12.91 2.16 -6.56
CA MET A 22 -12.74 0.93 -7.36
C MET A 22 -11.53 0.93 -8.29
N PRO A 23 -11.24 1.99 -9.07
CA PRO A 23 -10.08 2.01 -9.95
C PRO A 23 -8.73 2.04 -9.21
N LEU A 24 -8.72 2.42 -7.92
CA LEU A 24 -7.50 2.46 -7.11
C LEU A 24 -7.16 1.10 -6.50
N LEU A 25 -8.15 0.22 -6.40
CA LEU A 25 -8.01 -1.08 -5.75
C LEU A 25 -7.35 -2.06 -6.73
N GLU A 26 -6.04 -1.98 -6.88
CA GLU A 26 -5.26 -3.01 -7.57
C GLU A 26 -5.20 -4.24 -6.66
N THR A 27 -6.17 -5.13 -6.81
CA THR A 27 -6.26 -6.36 -6.04
C THR A 27 -5.73 -7.51 -6.88
N ASN A 28 -4.52 -7.95 -6.65
CA ASN A 28 -4.10 -9.29 -7.05
C ASN A 28 -4.26 -10.21 -5.83
N THR A 29 -5.43 -10.82 -5.73
CA THR A 29 -5.75 -11.77 -4.66
C THR A 29 -5.52 -13.23 -5.08
N ASN A 30 -5.22 -13.49 -6.35
CA ASN A 30 -5.12 -14.82 -6.94
C ASN A 30 -3.67 -15.22 -7.20
N TRP A 31 -2.73 -14.88 -6.32
CA TRP A 31 -1.36 -15.36 -6.40
C TRP A 31 -1.21 -16.71 -5.69
N SER A 32 -0.45 -17.61 -6.27
CA SER A 32 0.03 -18.81 -5.59
C SER A 32 1.39 -18.53 -4.91
N VAL A 33 1.69 -19.28 -3.86
CA VAL A 33 3.02 -19.19 -3.21
C VAL A 33 4.15 -19.44 -4.20
N GLU A 34 3.92 -20.31 -5.18
CA GLU A 34 4.92 -20.64 -6.21
C GLU A 34 5.20 -19.45 -7.14
N GLU A 35 4.17 -18.68 -7.50
CA GLU A 35 4.36 -17.44 -8.29
C GLU A 35 5.18 -16.40 -7.51
N LEU A 36 4.95 -16.29 -6.20
CA LEU A 36 5.71 -15.38 -5.35
C LEU A 36 7.17 -15.79 -5.19
N LYS A 37 7.46 -17.10 -5.11
CA LYS A 37 8.84 -17.62 -5.01
C LYS A 37 9.73 -17.24 -6.20
N GLY A 38 9.13 -16.89 -7.34
CA GLY A 38 9.85 -16.39 -8.51
C GLY A 38 10.30 -14.92 -8.39
N ALA A 39 9.98 -14.23 -7.29
CA ALA A 39 10.44 -12.87 -7.04
C ALA A 39 11.82 -12.85 -6.36
N ASP A 40 12.48 -11.70 -6.38
CA ASP A 40 13.80 -11.49 -5.77
C ASP A 40 13.69 -11.05 -4.30
N ALA A 41 12.61 -10.36 -3.93
CA ALA A 41 12.37 -9.88 -2.57
C ALA A 41 10.90 -9.54 -2.31
N ILE A 42 10.55 -9.49 -1.02
CA ILE A 42 9.31 -8.91 -0.50
C ILE A 42 9.61 -7.51 -0.02
N VAL A 43 8.88 -6.53 -0.53
CA VAL A 43 9.04 -5.10 -0.18
C VAL A 43 7.79 -4.61 0.53
N VAL A 44 7.98 -4.06 1.73
CA VAL A 44 6.92 -3.51 2.57
C VAL A 44 7.21 -2.05 2.87
N PRO A 45 6.59 -1.11 2.14
CA PRO A 45 6.70 0.31 2.47
C PRO A 45 5.93 0.65 3.74
N SER A 46 6.61 1.37 4.64
CA SER A 46 5.99 1.94 5.82
C SER A 46 4.99 3.04 5.43
N GLY A 47 4.02 3.29 6.26
CA GLY A 47 2.95 4.27 5.99
C GLY A 47 2.79 5.30 7.11
N GLY A 48 3.86 5.62 7.81
CA GLY A 48 3.85 6.57 8.91
C GLY A 48 3.95 5.93 10.29
N TYR A 49 4.29 6.78 11.24
CA TYR A 49 4.27 6.47 12.67
C TYR A 49 3.90 7.71 13.48
N PHE A 50 3.57 7.52 14.74
CA PHE A 50 3.23 8.60 15.66
C PHE A 50 4.21 8.57 16.85
N PRO A 51 4.63 9.73 17.36
CA PRO A 51 5.30 9.77 18.65
C PRO A 51 4.25 9.47 19.73
N ASP A 52 4.56 8.52 20.59
CA ASP A 52 3.90 8.33 21.89
C ASP A 52 4.79 8.99 22.97
N GLU A 53 4.28 9.17 24.18
CA GLU A 53 5.00 9.86 25.27
C GLU A 53 6.39 9.29 25.54
N ILE A 54 6.60 8.00 25.27
CA ILE A 54 7.84 7.28 25.60
C ILE A 54 8.52 6.70 24.34
N ARG A 55 7.78 6.50 23.23
CA ARG A 55 8.27 5.77 22.04
C ARG A 55 7.55 6.18 20.76
N PHE A 56 8.13 5.79 19.63
CA PHE A 56 7.45 5.86 18.33
C PHE A 56 6.64 4.60 18.10
N VAL A 57 5.39 4.76 17.67
CA VAL A 57 4.46 3.67 17.34
C VAL A 57 4.11 3.75 15.87
N SER A 58 4.35 2.68 15.13
CA SER A 58 3.93 2.59 13.73
C SER A 58 2.41 2.69 13.60
N ALA A 59 1.95 3.32 12.53
CA ALA A 59 0.53 3.32 12.19
C ALA A 59 0.02 1.89 12.01
N GLU A 60 -1.21 1.61 12.40
CA GLU A 60 -1.80 0.28 12.37
C GLU A 60 -1.67 -0.39 10.99
N HIS A 61 -1.94 0.35 9.92
CA HIS A 61 -1.79 -0.16 8.56
C HIS A 61 -0.34 -0.53 8.21
N SER A 62 0.68 0.10 8.82
CA SER A 62 2.07 -0.29 8.65
C SER A 62 2.38 -1.61 9.36
N ILE A 63 1.81 -1.80 10.55
CA ILE A 63 1.95 -3.04 11.32
C ILE A 63 1.30 -4.19 10.57
N ARG A 64 0.06 -4.04 10.11
CA ARG A 64 -0.64 -5.06 9.32
C ARG A 64 0.15 -5.47 8.06
N ARG A 65 0.72 -4.49 7.32
CA ARG A 65 1.57 -4.78 6.15
C ARG A 65 2.85 -5.52 6.54
N GLY A 66 3.48 -5.09 7.61
CA GLY A 66 4.69 -5.71 8.13
C GLY A 66 4.47 -7.16 8.55
N ASP A 67 3.43 -7.44 9.35
CA ASP A 67 3.04 -8.79 9.74
C ASP A 67 2.79 -9.68 8.53
N TYR A 68 2.05 -9.17 7.55
CA TYR A 68 1.78 -9.91 6.32
C TYR A 68 3.06 -10.19 5.53
N GLY A 69 3.97 -9.23 5.47
CA GLY A 69 5.31 -9.40 4.87
C GLY A 69 6.13 -10.47 5.56
N VAL A 70 6.09 -10.53 6.89
CA VAL A 70 6.75 -11.58 7.69
C VAL A 70 6.15 -12.96 7.39
N TRP A 71 4.82 -13.04 7.35
CA TRP A 71 4.14 -14.29 6.98
C TRP A 71 4.55 -14.75 5.57
N LEU A 72 4.56 -13.85 4.58
CA LEU A 72 5.02 -14.16 3.23
C LEU A 72 6.47 -14.62 3.20
N GLN A 73 7.36 -14.00 3.98
CA GLN A 73 8.75 -14.43 4.11
C GLN A 73 8.84 -15.88 4.60
N GLN A 74 8.04 -16.25 5.59
CA GLN A 74 8.00 -17.60 6.12
C GLN A 74 7.50 -18.62 5.07
N GLN A 75 6.54 -18.24 4.21
CA GLN A 75 5.99 -19.12 3.18
C GLN A 75 6.92 -19.28 1.96
N THR A 76 7.64 -18.23 1.60
CA THR A 76 8.42 -18.17 0.35
C THR A 76 9.91 -18.31 0.53
N GLY A 77 10.44 -17.97 1.72
CA GLY A 77 11.89 -17.89 1.98
C GLY A 77 12.56 -16.66 1.36
N LEU A 78 11.81 -15.74 0.74
CA LEU A 78 12.33 -14.55 0.08
C LEU A 78 12.90 -13.54 1.09
N PRO A 79 13.91 -12.74 0.70
CA PRO A 79 14.37 -11.62 1.50
C PRO A 79 13.25 -10.63 1.78
N LEU A 80 13.10 -10.20 3.05
CA LEU A 80 12.12 -9.20 3.46
C LEU A 80 12.78 -7.84 3.63
N ILE A 81 12.17 -6.81 3.05
CA ILE A 81 12.68 -5.44 3.04
C ILE A 81 11.58 -4.51 3.58
N PHE A 82 11.88 -3.78 4.65
CA PHE A 82 11.07 -2.65 5.07
C PHE A 82 11.69 -1.36 4.56
N THR A 83 10.88 -0.48 3.98
CA THR A 83 11.35 0.80 3.45
C THR A 83 10.53 1.96 4.02
N GLY A 84 11.21 3.01 4.47
CA GLY A 84 10.60 4.19 5.06
C GLY A 84 11.58 4.98 5.91
N GLY A 85 11.73 6.25 5.58
CA GLY A 85 12.69 7.16 6.18
C GLY A 85 12.15 7.88 7.43
N ARG A 86 12.68 9.09 7.68
CA ARG A 86 12.39 9.90 8.87
C ARG A 86 11.36 10.97 8.55
N THR A 87 10.11 10.56 8.31
CA THR A 87 9.04 11.45 7.83
C THR A 87 8.52 12.43 8.90
N TYR A 88 8.68 12.10 10.19
CA TYR A 88 8.18 12.93 11.28
C TYR A 88 9.15 14.08 11.64
N HIS A 89 10.42 13.75 11.88
CA HIS A 89 11.45 14.72 12.26
C HIS A 89 12.85 14.17 11.89
N PRO A 90 13.81 15.02 11.48
CA PRO A 90 15.14 14.57 11.06
C PRO A 90 15.90 13.73 12.11
N GLN A 91 15.65 13.97 13.40
CA GLN A 91 16.27 13.22 14.50
C GLN A 91 15.46 12.00 14.94
N ALA A 92 14.25 11.83 14.43
CA ALA A 92 13.43 10.67 14.76
C ALA A 92 14.02 9.40 14.10
N PRO A 93 13.73 8.20 14.62
CA PRO A 93 14.11 6.96 13.96
C PRO A 93 13.40 6.82 12.61
N ALA A 94 13.98 6.08 11.68
CA ALA A 94 13.32 5.79 10.40
C ALA A 94 12.10 4.90 10.61
N GLU A 95 11.04 5.12 9.82
CA GLU A 95 9.79 4.35 9.92
C GLU A 95 10.02 2.84 9.77
N SER A 96 10.85 2.45 8.82
CA SER A 96 11.21 1.04 8.57
C SER A 96 11.87 0.39 9.78
N GLU A 97 12.72 1.12 10.52
CA GLU A 97 13.33 0.62 11.75
C GLU A 97 12.36 0.55 12.92
N VAL A 98 11.44 1.52 13.03
CA VAL A 98 10.37 1.50 14.04
C VAL A 98 9.50 0.27 13.80
N LEU A 99 9.07 0.04 12.57
CA LEU A 99 8.27 -1.13 12.19
C LEU A 99 8.98 -2.44 12.54
N ARG A 100 10.27 -2.57 12.16
CA ARG A 100 11.08 -3.75 12.48
C ARG A 100 11.13 -4.03 13.97
N ARG A 101 11.32 -2.99 14.80
CA ARG A 101 11.38 -3.12 16.28
C ARG A 101 10.02 -3.53 16.86
N ILE A 102 8.93 -2.96 16.38
CA ILE A 102 7.57 -3.29 16.86
C ILE A 102 7.25 -4.74 16.56
N LEU A 103 7.65 -5.26 15.40
CA LEU A 103 7.47 -6.66 15.01
C LEU A 103 8.54 -7.59 15.63
N ASN A 104 9.39 -7.06 16.50
CA ASN A 104 10.41 -7.81 17.22
C ASN A 104 11.36 -8.63 16.31
N LEU A 105 11.71 -8.06 15.15
CA LEU A 105 12.55 -8.70 14.15
C LEU A 105 14.03 -8.30 14.31
N SER A 106 14.92 -9.28 14.21
CA SER A 106 16.36 -9.02 14.23
C SER A 106 16.84 -8.40 12.90
N PRO A 107 17.94 -7.61 12.91
CA PRO A 107 18.45 -6.97 11.69
C PRO A 107 18.88 -7.96 10.60
N GLU A 108 19.23 -9.20 10.97
CA GLU A 108 19.62 -10.23 10.02
C GLU A 108 18.44 -10.80 9.23
N LYS A 109 17.23 -10.71 9.79
CA LYS A 109 16.00 -11.25 9.17
C LYS A 109 15.32 -10.28 8.21
N VAL A 110 15.55 -8.98 8.41
CA VAL A 110 14.85 -7.93 7.64
C VAL A 110 15.83 -6.81 7.33
N TRP A 111 15.98 -6.54 6.05
CA TRP A 111 16.72 -5.35 5.64
C TRP A 111 15.86 -4.10 5.69
N THR A 112 16.42 -2.96 6.14
CA THR A 112 15.70 -1.69 6.26
C THR A 112 16.33 -0.63 5.35
N GLU A 113 15.52 -0.04 4.48
CA GLU A 113 15.85 1.20 3.77
C GLU A 113 15.28 2.38 4.59
N THR A 114 16.11 3.40 4.88
CA THR A 114 15.83 4.41 5.91
C THR A 114 15.82 5.85 5.39
N LYS A 115 15.82 6.07 4.07
CA LYS A 115 15.95 7.40 3.45
C LYS A 115 14.67 7.92 2.82
N SER A 116 13.82 7.01 2.36
CA SER A 116 12.62 7.37 1.59
C SER A 116 11.59 8.15 2.41
N MET A 117 11.10 9.25 1.85
CA MET A 117 10.13 10.16 2.49
C MET A 117 8.75 10.10 1.83
N ASN A 118 8.59 9.38 0.73
CA ASN A 118 7.34 9.26 -0.02
C ASN A 118 7.36 8.04 -0.94
N SER A 119 6.18 7.71 -1.51
CA SER A 119 6.00 6.49 -2.33
C SER A 119 6.96 6.39 -3.51
N TYR A 120 7.34 7.49 -4.15
CA TYR A 120 8.30 7.49 -5.25
C TYR A 120 9.74 7.21 -4.77
N GLU A 121 10.12 7.80 -3.66
CA GLU A 121 11.47 7.64 -3.10
C GLU A 121 11.74 6.22 -2.61
N HIS A 122 10.72 5.48 -2.15
CA HIS A 122 10.87 4.04 -1.88
C HIS A 122 11.46 3.31 -3.10
N ALA A 123 10.88 3.54 -4.27
CA ALA A 123 11.35 2.91 -5.50
C ALA A 123 12.75 3.39 -5.91
N VAL A 124 13.04 4.70 -5.77
CA VAL A 124 14.35 5.28 -6.14
C VAL A 124 15.47 4.70 -5.29
N TYR A 125 15.30 4.69 -3.95
CA TYR A 125 16.38 4.20 -3.08
C TYR A 125 16.54 2.68 -3.16
N LEU A 126 15.44 1.95 -3.30
CA LEU A 126 15.52 0.50 -3.47
C LEU A 126 16.14 0.11 -4.81
N GLU A 127 15.89 0.86 -5.90
CA GLU A 127 16.58 0.62 -7.16
C GLU A 127 18.10 0.75 -7.02
N GLN A 128 18.55 1.80 -6.34
CA GLN A 128 19.99 2.02 -6.09
C GLN A 128 20.60 0.87 -5.28
N ASP A 129 19.87 0.41 -4.27
CA ASP A 129 20.37 -0.62 -3.36
C ASP A 129 20.34 -2.02 -4.01
N PHE A 130 19.30 -2.32 -4.81
CA PHE A 130 19.23 -3.55 -5.61
C PHE A 130 20.34 -3.60 -6.65
N SER A 131 20.60 -2.49 -7.34
CA SER A 131 21.70 -2.39 -8.32
C SER A 131 23.07 -2.62 -7.67
N LYS A 132 23.32 -2.04 -6.51
CA LYS A 132 24.60 -2.24 -5.77
C LYS A 132 24.79 -3.68 -5.31
N ARG A 133 23.71 -4.40 -5.04
CA ARG A 133 23.74 -5.78 -4.54
C ARG A 133 23.68 -6.81 -5.66
N GLY A 134 23.47 -6.39 -6.91
CA GLY A 134 23.25 -7.29 -8.05
C GLY A 134 21.96 -8.10 -7.93
N TRP A 135 20.95 -7.59 -7.20
CA TRP A 135 19.66 -8.25 -7.07
C TRP A 135 18.79 -8.01 -8.30
N GLY A 136 17.95 -8.98 -8.63
CA GLY A 136 16.91 -8.82 -9.63
C GLY A 136 15.86 -7.80 -9.21
N LYS A 137 15.03 -7.37 -10.15
CA LYS A 137 14.02 -6.31 -9.92
C LYS A 137 12.58 -6.85 -9.91
N LYS A 138 12.38 -8.13 -9.74
CA LYS A 138 11.05 -8.73 -9.55
C LYS A 138 10.70 -8.76 -8.08
N ILE A 139 9.70 -8.00 -7.65
CA ILE A 139 9.37 -7.85 -6.23
C ILE A 139 7.92 -8.18 -5.93
N VAL A 140 7.71 -8.76 -4.75
CA VAL A 140 6.39 -8.83 -4.11
C VAL A 140 6.20 -7.54 -3.32
N LEU A 141 5.29 -6.68 -3.74
CA LEU A 141 5.04 -5.39 -3.11
C LEU A 141 3.81 -5.47 -2.21
N VAL A 142 4.02 -5.35 -0.90
CA VAL A 142 2.96 -5.45 0.11
C VAL A 142 2.51 -4.07 0.53
N SER A 143 1.25 -3.72 0.29
CA SER A 143 0.70 -2.42 0.70
C SER A 143 -0.82 -2.50 0.92
N SER A 144 -1.43 -1.41 1.42
CA SER A 144 -2.89 -1.28 1.44
C SER A 144 -3.44 -1.09 0.02
N ALA A 145 -4.62 -1.65 -0.24
CA ALA A 145 -5.27 -1.59 -1.55
C ALA A 145 -5.35 -0.17 -2.12
N MET A 146 -5.79 0.81 -1.31
CA MET A 146 -5.92 2.22 -1.73
C MET A 146 -4.60 2.90 -2.13
N HIS A 147 -3.45 2.37 -1.71
CA HIS A 147 -2.13 2.91 -2.05
C HIS A 147 -1.42 2.13 -3.15
N MET A 148 -1.92 0.93 -3.46
CA MET A 148 -1.24 -0.02 -4.33
C MET A 148 -0.99 0.55 -5.73
N MET A 149 -1.99 1.16 -6.37
CA MET A 149 -1.85 1.74 -7.71
C MET A 149 -0.68 2.72 -7.81
N ARG A 150 -0.64 3.75 -6.94
CA ARG A 150 0.42 4.77 -6.97
C ARG A 150 1.79 4.19 -6.63
N LEU A 151 1.81 3.26 -5.69
CA LEU A 151 3.05 2.65 -5.24
C LEU A 151 3.63 1.73 -6.31
N SER A 152 2.83 0.83 -6.88
CA SER A 152 3.22 -0.05 -7.99
C SER A 152 3.72 0.76 -9.19
N ALA A 153 3.00 1.83 -9.57
CA ALA A 153 3.45 2.72 -10.64
C ALA A 153 4.82 3.35 -10.35
N SER A 154 5.08 3.74 -9.09
CA SER A 154 6.39 4.29 -8.71
C SER A 154 7.52 3.28 -8.86
N PHE A 155 7.29 2.02 -8.54
CA PHE A 155 8.27 0.95 -8.71
C PHE A 155 8.44 0.57 -10.18
N ARG A 156 7.35 0.46 -10.96
CA ARG A 156 7.41 0.19 -12.42
C ARG A 156 8.18 1.28 -13.16
N ALA A 157 7.98 2.56 -12.83
CA ALA A 157 8.73 3.68 -13.39
C ALA A 157 10.25 3.59 -13.14
N ARG A 158 10.68 2.76 -12.17
CA ARG A 158 12.09 2.46 -11.88
C ARG A 158 12.55 1.10 -12.40
N GLY A 159 11.74 0.48 -13.26
CA GLY A 159 12.05 -0.78 -13.94
C GLY A 159 11.87 -2.03 -13.08
N PHE A 160 11.09 -1.95 -11.99
CA PHE A 160 10.72 -3.14 -11.23
C PHE A 160 9.54 -3.88 -11.89
N GLU A 161 9.61 -5.19 -11.88
CA GLU A 161 8.46 -6.07 -12.09
C GLU A 161 7.75 -6.25 -10.75
N VAL A 162 6.51 -5.77 -10.65
CA VAL A 162 5.79 -5.70 -9.38
C VAL A 162 4.68 -6.74 -9.34
N ILE A 163 4.73 -7.63 -8.35
CA ILE A 163 3.62 -8.51 -7.94
C ILE A 163 2.93 -7.81 -6.77
N PRO A 164 1.76 -7.17 -6.99
CA PRO A 164 1.07 -6.43 -5.94
C PRO A 164 0.35 -7.39 -5.01
N VAL A 165 0.56 -7.22 -3.70
CA VAL A 165 -0.13 -7.97 -2.64
C VAL A 165 -0.80 -6.98 -1.71
N SER A 166 -2.11 -6.87 -1.83
CA SER A 166 -2.90 -5.93 -1.04
C SER A 166 -3.28 -6.53 0.31
N VAL A 167 -2.95 -5.80 1.37
CA VAL A 167 -3.39 -6.11 2.74
C VAL A 167 -4.67 -5.34 3.02
N HIS A 168 -5.59 -5.98 3.73
CA HIS A 168 -6.84 -5.36 4.17
C HIS A 168 -6.60 -4.04 4.91
N ASP A 169 -7.39 -3.06 4.59
CA ASP A 169 -7.43 -1.75 5.24
C ASP A 169 -8.88 -1.38 5.57
N HIS A 170 -9.10 -0.25 6.22
CA HIS A 170 -10.45 0.17 6.61
C HIS A 170 -11.47 0.23 5.47
N VAL A 171 -11.03 0.38 4.23
CA VAL A 171 -11.93 0.41 3.07
C VAL A 171 -12.37 -1.00 2.70
N THR A 172 -11.44 -1.94 2.73
CA THR A 172 -11.73 -3.36 2.49
C THR A 172 -12.49 -3.97 3.67
N ASP A 173 -12.13 -3.61 4.90
CA ASP A 173 -12.84 -4.04 6.11
C ASP A 173 -14.31 -3.54 6.07
N PHE A 174 -14.54 -2.25 5.78
CA PHE A 174 -15.90 -1.71 5.64
C PHE A 174 -16.70 -2.42 4.54
N LYS A 175 -16.09 -2.68 3.39
CA LYS A 175 -16.76 -3.40 2.28
C LYS A 175 -17.18 -4.81 2.68
N GLN A 176 -16.45 -5.45 3.59
CA GLN A 176 -16.70 -6.82 4.03
C GLN A 176 -17.80 -6.91 5.09
N ASP A 177 -17.82 -5.97 6.01
CA ASP A 177 -18.60 -6.06 7.25
C ASP A 177 -19.85 -5.19 7.26
N ALA A 178 -19.98 -4.23 6.30
CA ALA A 178 -21.05 -3.24 6.31
C ALA A 178 -22.39 -3.82 5.82
N ASP A 179 -23.45 -3.49 6.52
CA ASP A 179 -24.83 -3.75 6.10
C ASP A 179 -25.25 -2.84 4.92
N PHE A 180 -26.28 -3.27 4.16
CA PHE A 180 -26.80 -2.50 3.01
C PHE A 180 -27.06 -1.02 3.32
N TRP A 181 -27.65 -0.73 4.49
CA TRP A 181 -28.00 0.63 4.90
C TRP A 181 -26.77 1.51 5.15
N GLU A 182 -25.67 0.93 5.60
CA GLU A 182 -24.42 1.65 5.83
C GLU A 182 -23.79 2.14 4.51
N TYR A 183 -24.07 1.49 3.38
CA TYR A 183 -23.62 1.94 2.06
C TYR A 183 -24.33 3.20 1.57
N ILE A 184 -25.60 3.39 1.94
CA ILE A 184 -26.46 4.45 1.35
C ILE A 184 -26.66 5.65 2.27
N PHE A 185 -26.51 5.49 3.59
CA PHE A 185 -26.66 6.62 4.51
C PHE A 185 -25.35 7.37 4.72
N PRO A 186 -25.40 8.73 4.73
CA PRO A 186 -24.25 9.56 5.07
C PRO A 186 -23.66 9.20 6.42
N SER A 187 -22.35 9.07 6.48
CA SER A 187 -21.63 8.71 7.70
C SER A 187 -20.20 9.29 7.73
N TRP A 188 -19.62 9.29 8.91
CA TRP A 188 -18.22 9.65 9.08
C TRP A 188 -17.28 8.69 8.33
N GLU A 189 -17.66 7.42 8.23
CA GLU A 189 -16.90 6.41 7.49
C GLU A 189 -16.88 6.73 5.99
N GLY A 190 -18.03 7.14 5.42
CA GLY A 190 -18.11 7.59 4.03
C GLY A 190 -17.14 8.75 3.75
N LEU A 191 -17.10 9.76 4.62
CA LEU A 191 -16.14 10.87 4.50
C LEU A 191 -14.69 10.39 4.54
N LYS A 192 -14.35 9.43 5.40
CA LYS A 192 -13.00 8.87 5.48
C LYS A 192 -12.62 8.12 4.19
N ILE A 193 -13.52 7.29 3.67
CA ILE A 193 -13.33 6.55 2.41
C ILE A 193 -13.12 7.52 1.26
N PHE A 194 -14.02 8.50 1.11
CA PHE A 194 -13.95 9.52 0.06
C PHE A 194 -12.64 10.31 0.13
N ARG A 195 -12.26 10.81 1.33
CA ARG A 195 -11.01 11.53 1.53
C ARG A 195 -9.78 10.71 1.14
N ARG A 196 -9.77 9.42 1.46
CA ARG A 196 -8.65 8.53 1.10
C ARG A 196 -8.56 8.32 -0.41
N ALA A 197 -9.70 8.10 -1.08
CA ALA A 197 -9.74 8.00 -2.53
C ALA A 197 -9.21 9.28 -3.19
N PHE A 198 -9.74 10.42 -2.78
CA PHE A 198 -9.31 11.73 -3.28
C PHE A 198 -7.81 11.97 -3.08
N TYR A 199 -7.28 11.67 -1.89
CA TYR A 199 -5.86 11.79 -1.60
C TYR A 199 -5.01 10.87 -2.50
N SER A 200 -5.46 9.65 -2.76
CA SER A 200 -4.77 8.72 -3.66
C SER A 200 -4.75 9.22 -5.10
N TYR A 201 -5.87 9.74 -5.61
CA TYR A 201 -5.93 10.35 -6.95
C TYR A 201 -5.05 11.60 -7.05
N ALA A 202 -5.17 12.52 -6.10
CA ALA A 202 -4.36 13.73 -6.08
C ALA A 202 -2.86 13.43 -6.02
N GLY A 203 -2.46 12.43 -5.22
CA GLY A 203 -1.08 11.97 -5.14
C GLY A 203 -0.59 11.36 -6.45
N THR A 204 -1.40 10.51 -7.08
CA THR A 204 -1.09 9.88 -8.38
C THR A 204 -0.98 10.96 -9.47
N PHE A 205 -1.94 11.86 -9.55
CA PHE A 205 -1.91 12.99 -10.48
C PHE A 205 -0.67 13.87 -10.30
N SER A 206 -0.32 14.19 -9.06
CA SER A 206 0.90 14.95 -8.74
C SER A 206 2.16 14.26 -9.25
N TYR A 207 2.21 12.92 -9.21
CA TYR A 207 3.35 12.16 -9.71
C TYR A 207 3.41 12.15 -11.25
N LEU A 208 2.27 12.06 -11.92
CA LEU A 208 2.17 12.19 -13.38
C LEU A 208 2.65 13.56 -13.85
N VAL A 209 2.12 14.64 -13.26
CA VAL A 209 2.50 16.03 -13.64
C VAL A 209 3.99 16.30 -13.39
N ARG A 210 4.57 15.71 -12.36
CA ARG A 210 6.00 15.85 -12.06
C ARG A 210 6.91 14.92 -12.87
N GLY A 211 6.35 14.11 -13.78
CA GLY A 211 7.11 13.16 -14.58
C GLY A 211 7.77 12.04 -13.75
N ARG A 212 7.26 11.75 -12.55
CA ARG A 212 7.77 10.69 -11.67
C ARG A 212 7.29 9.31 -12.10
N ILE A 213 6.10 9.26 -12.66
CA ILE A 213 5.46 8.08 -13.25
C ILE A 213 4.85 8.48 -14.60
N SER A 214 4.65 7.52 -15.47
CA SER A 214 3.91 7.67 -16.73
C SER A 214 2.54 7.00 -16.65
N VAL A 215 1.67 7.28 -17.62
CA VAL A 215 0.36 6.63 -17.69
C VAL A 215 0.51 5.12 -17.88
N SER A 216 1.52 4.65 -18.61
CA SER A 216 1.81 3.22 -18.78
C SER A 216 2.18 2.51 -17.48
N ASP A 217 2.80 3.22 -16.51
CA ASP A 217 3.16 2.63 -15.22
C ASP A 217 1.94 2.35 -14.32
N LEU A 218 0.81 3.04 -14.58
CA LEU A 218 -0.44 2.82 -13.86
C LEU A 218 -1.13 1.52 -14.26
N PHE A 219 -0.94 1.09 -15.51
CA PHE A 219 -1.61 -0.09 -16.04
C PHE A 219 -0.64 -1.27 -16.07
N HIS A 220 -1.05 -2.37 -15.46
CA HIS A 220 -0.31 -3.62 -15.54
C HIS A 220 -0.53 -4.22 -16.92
N SER A 221 0.53 -4.63 -17.63
CA SER A 221 0.46 -5.31 -18.94
C SER A 221 -0.01 -6.78 -18.84
N GLY A 222 -0.80 -7.13 -17.86
CA GLY A 222 -1.38 -8.47 -17.66
C GLY A 222 -2.90 -8.47 -17.78
N PRO A 223 -3.54 -9.58 -18.16
CA PRO A 223 -4.96 -9.66 -18.54
C PRO A 223 -5.96 -9.60 -17.37
N SER A 224 -5.61 -9.05 -16.22
CA SER A 224 -6.41 -9.18 -14.99
C SER A 224 -7.25 -7.95 -14.58
N PHE A 225 -7.39 -6.93 -15.44
CA PHE A 225 -8.18 -5.74 -15.07
C PHE A 225 -9.70 -5.95 -15.08
N LEU A 226 -10.19 -7.09 -15.60
CA LEU A 226 -11.63 -7.36 -15.76
C LEU A 226 -12.12 -8.70 -15.19
N ALA A 227 -11.29 -9.50 -14.54
CA ALA A 227 -11.70 -10.82 -14.09
C ALA A 227 -11.18 -11.15 -12.68
N ALA A 228 -11.83 -10.61 -11.66
CA ALA A 228 -11.83 -11.26 -10.37
C ALA A 228 -13.28 -11.49 -9.96
N PRO A 229 -13.83 -12.70 -10.09
CA PRO A 229 -15.03 -13.06 -9.36
C PRO A 229 -14.71 -12.98 -7.87
N ILE A 230 -15.64 -12.43 -7.11
CA ILE A 230 -15.62 -12.37 -5.65
C ILE A 230 -15.74 -13.81 -5.14
N SER A 231 -14.64 -14.54 -5.04
CA SER A 231 -14.64 -15.98 -4.65
C SER A 231 -14.11 -16.22 -3.24
N TRP A 232 -14.21 -15.24 -2.34
CA TRP A 232 -13.84 -15.44 -0.94
C TRP A 232 -15.05 -15.56 0.02
N LEU A 233 -16.25 -15.81 -0.56
CA LEU A 233 -17.44 -16.19 0.20
C LEU A 233 -17.46 -17.67 0.67
N ASP A 234 -16.48 -18.47 0.26
CA ASP A 234 -16.40 -19.89 0.60
C ASP A 234 -15.11 -20.21 1.36
N ARG A 235 -15.01 -19.74 2.59
CA ARG A 235 -14.06 -20.31 3.56
C ARG A 235 -14.74 -20.35 4.93
N ASP A 236 -15.30 -21.52 5.23
CA ASP A 236 -15.58 -21.99 6.57
C ASP A 236 -14.30 -22.14 7.41
#